data_5aff685b84076df281ad7e6e1d5e93e4
#
_entry.id   5aff685b84076df281ad7e6e1d5e93e4
#
_cell.length_a   1.000
_cell.length_b   1.000
_cell.length_c   1.000
_cell.angle_alpha   90.00
_cell.angle_beta   90.00
_cell.angle_gamma   90.00
#
_symmetry.space_group_name_H-M   'P 1'
#
loop_
_entity.id
_entity.type
_entity.pdbx_description
1 polymer ?
#
loop_
_entity_poly.entity_id
_entity_poly.type
_entity_poly.pdbx_seq_one_letter_code
_entity_poly.pdbx_strand_id
1 'polypeptide(L)'
;MKRILITRPRAQAEAFAETLRLAGFEPVFFPVIEIQPIESNVALERAVSKLGCYDWVVFTSVNAVDIVFENYASAFLQEVPALKFAAIGPKTAEALQARGIAPDFVPDEYIAESILPGLGDLRGKWVLLPRAEIARKALPEAIFEAGGIPHEIAVYKTLPAQLDLEGLAALQSGVDVITLTSSSTVHNLVIVAKRNGLDPLSLPGDPLFVCIGPITEQAAREEGLVNLVTAKEYTTQGMIEVIRKMEVS
;
A
#
# COMPACT_ATOMS: atom_id res chain seq x y z
N MET A 1 6.43 21.60 18.66
CA MET A 1 5.51 20.76 17.86
C MET A 1 6.25 19.47 17.56
N LYS A 2 5.59 18.29 17.71
CA LYS A 2 6.25 17.00 17.39
C LYS A 2 6.45 16.85 15.89
N ARG A 3 7.64 16.43 15.48
CA ARG A 3 8.01 16.20 14.08
C ARG A 3 7.71 14.76 13.69
N ILE A 4 6.89 14.60 12.67
CA ILE A 4 6.41 13.30 12.18
C ILE A 4 7.01 13.02 10.80
N LEU A 5 7.92 12.06 10.71
CA LEU A 5 8.55 11.66 9.45
C LEU A 5 7.59 10.75 8.65
N ILE A 6 7.28 11.17 7.42
CA ILE A 6 6.38 10.46 6.50
C ILE A 6 7.23 9.73 5.45
N THR A 7 7.24 8.39 5.51
CA THR A 7 8.10 7.55 4.64
C THR A 7 7.43 7.05 3.36
N ARG A 8 6.11 7.27 3.22
CA ARG A 8 5.34 6.83 2.04
C ARG A 8 5.64 7.67 0.79
N PRO A 9 5.30 7.18 -0.43
CA PRO A 9 5.47 7.92 -1.67
C PRO A 9 4.91 9.34 -1.60
N ARG A 10 5.61 10.32 -2.18
CA ARG A 10 5.26 11.76 -2.10
C ARG A 10 3.82 12.03 -2.53
N ALA A 11 3.37 11.44 -3.65
CA ALA A 11 2.02 11.64 -4.16
C ALA A 11 0.91 11.21 -3.17
N GLN A 12 1.21 10.28 -2.26
CA GLN A 12 0.27 9.78 -1.26
C GLN A 12 0.46 10.44 0.12
N ALA A 13 1.51 11.23 0.28
CA ALA A 13 1.89 11.81 1.57
C ALA A 13 1.17 13.13 1.87
N GLU A 14 0.75 13.90 0.86
CA GLU A 14 0.20 15.25 1.04
C GLU A 14 -1.09 15.27 1.87
N ALA A 15 -2.07 14.41 1.55
CA ALA A 15 -3.32 14.35 2.32
C ALA A 15 -3.08 13.91 3.77
N PHE A 16 -2.11 13.02 3.99
CA PHE A 16 -1.72 12.61 5.33
C PHE A 16 -1.00 13.72 6.09
N ALA A 17 -0.09 14.44 5.41
CA ALA A 17 0.60 15.59 5.99
C ALA A 17 -0.38 16.70 6.41
N GLU A 18 -1.39 16.99 5.58
CA GLU A 18 -2.42 17.98 5.92
C GLU A 18 -3.20 17.55 7.17
N THR A 19 -3.59 16.28 7.26
CA THR A 19 -4.28 15.77 8.44
C THR A 19 -3.41 15.85 9.69
N LEU A 20 -2.10 15.62 9.57
CA LEU A 20 -1.14 15.78 10.66
C LEU A 20 -1.01 17.25 11.10
N ARG A 21 -0.96 18.21 10.16
CA ARG A 21 -0.94 19.65 10.46
C ARG A 21 -2.20 20.08 11.22
N LEU A 22 -3.37 19.64 10.75
CA LEU A 22 -4.65 19.90 11.43
C LEU A 22 -4.71 19.27 12.84
N ALA A 23 -3.96 18.19 13.04
CA ALA A 23 -3.83 17.54 14.34
C ALA A 23 -2.79 18.22 15.28
N GLY A 24 -2.10 19.27 14.83
CA GLY A 24 -1.11 20.01 15.62
C GLY A 24 0.32 19.44 15.52
N PHE A 25 0.62 18.60 14.53
CA PHE A 25 1.94 18.03 14.29
C PHE A 25 2.67 18.73 13.14
N GLU A 26 3.98 18.56 13.10
CA GLU A 26 4.85 19.02 12.02
C GLU A 26 5.21 17.83 11.10
N PRO A 27 4.58 17.69 9.93
CA PRO A 27 4.93 16.63 9.00
C PRO A 27 6.24 16.95 8.27
N VAL A 28 7.13 15.96 8.22
CA VAL A 28 8.38 15.99 7.47
C VAL A 28 8.32 14.91 6.41
N PHE A 29 8.50 15.28 5.15
CA PHE A 29 8.52 14.30 4.05
C PHE A 29 9.88 13.61 3.96
N PHE A 30 9.86 12.31 3.94
CA PHE A 30 11.04 11.48 3.69
C PHE A 30 10.62 10.22 2.93
N PRO A 31 10.12 10.35 1.69
CA PRO A 31 9.72 9.20 0.92
C PRO A 31 10.92 8.26 0.72
N VAL A 32 10.76 7.01 1.11
CA VAL A 32 11.81 5.99 0.98
C VAL A 32 11.52 5.02 -0.17
N ILE A 33 10.32 5.10 -0.74
CA ILE A 33 9.88 4.33 -1.91
C ILE A 33 9.19 5.23 -2.92
N GLU A 34 9.29 4.83 -4.19
CA GLU A 34 8.58 5.41 -5.33
C GLU A 34 7.78 4.32 -6.03
N ILE A 35 6.58 4.67 -6.47
CA ILE A 35 5.72 3.80 -7.28
C ILE A 35 5.93 4.18 -8.74
N GLN A 36 6.51 3.28 -9.51
CA GLN A 36 6.77 3.49 -10.92
C GLN A 36 5.85 2.59 -11.76
N PRO A 37 4.94 3.16 -12.57
CA PRO A 37 4.15 2.39 -13.53
C PRO A 37 5.05 1.61 -14.49
N ILE A 38 4.62 0.43 -14.90
CA ILE A 38 5.29 -0.32 -15.98
C ILE A 38 4.77 0.22 -17.30
N GLU A 39 5.62 1.02 -17.96
CA GLU A 39 5.32 1.58 -19.26
C GLU A 39 5.23 0.49 -20.35
N SER A 40 4.44 0.75 -21.40
CA SER A 40 4.27 -0.17 -22.54
C SER A 40 3.98 -1.62 -22.12
N ASN A 41 3.04 -1.77 -21.17
CA ASN A 41 2.72 -3.06 -20.56
C ASN A 41 1.88 -3.93 -21.49
N VAL A 42 2.54 -4.62 -22.42
CA VAL A 42 1.91 -5.51 -23.42
C VAL A 42 1.04 -6.60 -22.77
N ALA A 43 1.43 -7.07 -21.57
CA ALA A 43 0.65 -8.07 -20.84
C ALA A 43 -0.69 -7.49 -20.38
N LEU A 44 -0.67 -6.27 -19.84
CA LEU A 44 -1.89 -5.56 -19.43
C LEU A 44 -2.76 -5.22 -20.64
N GLU A 45 -2.19 -4.71 -21.73
CA GLU A 45 -2.93 -4.41 -22.97
C GLU A 45 -3.64 -5.64 -23.51
N ARG A 46 -2.96 -6.80 -23.53
CA ARG A 46 -3.56 -8.08 -23.95
C ARG A 46 -4.69 -8.54 -23.02
N ALA A 47 -4.53 -8.36 -21.72
CA ALA A 47 -5.55 -8.73 -20.76
C ALA A 47 -6.78 -7.81 -20.90
N VAL A 48 -6.55 -6.50 -21.03
CA VAL A 48 -7.62 -5.51 -21.25
C VAL A 48 -8.38 -5.75 -22.55
N SER A 49 -7.70 -6.14 -23.64
CA SER A 49 -8.37 -6.50 -24.90
C SER A 49 -9.24 -7.77 -24.82
N LYS A 50 -9.16 -8.51 -23.73
CA LYS A 50 -9.88 -9.77 -23.46
C LYS A 50 -10.58 -9.77 -22.11
N LEU A 51 -11.01 -8.60 -21.61
CA LEU A 51 -11.65 -8.48 -20.29
C LEU A 51 -12.88 -9.40 -20.16
N GLY A 52 -13.67 -9.57 -21.19
CA GLY A 52 -14.80 -10.49 -21.20
C GLY A 52 -14.45 -11.98 -21.01
N CYS A 53 -13.17 -12.36 -21.01
CA CYS A 53 -12.71 -13.72 -20.69
C CYS A 53 -12.50 -13.92 -19.19
N TYR A 54 -12.50 -12.86 -18.37
CA TYR A 54 -12.33 -12.95 -16.92
C TYR A 54 -13.68 -12.95 -16.22
N ASP A 55 -13.75 -13.68 -15.11
CA ASP A 55 -14.89 -13.68 -14.20
C ASP A 55 -14.71 -12.64 -13.09
N TRP A 56 -13.46 -12.41 -12.68
CA TRP A 56 -13.10 -11.48 -11.62
C TRP A 56 -11.88 -10.63 -11.97
N VAL A 57 -11.90 -9.38 -11.49
CA VAL A 57 -10.72 -8.54 -11.35
C VAL A 57 -10.53 -8.21 -9.87
N VAL A 58 -9.38 -8.54 -9.31
CA VAL A 58 -9.09 -8.33 -7.89
C VAL A 58 -7.97 -7.31 -7.74
N PHE A 59 -8.29 -6.17 -7.15
CA PHE A 59 -7.32 -5.13 -6.82
C PHE A 59 -6.87 -5.22 -5.37
N THR A 60 -5.57 -5.30 -5.17
CA THR A 60 -4.94 -5.38 -3.85
C THR A 60 -4.26 -4.09 -3.41
N SER A 61 -4.36 -3.02 -4.21
CA SER A 61 -3.80 -1.71 -3.87
C SER A 61 -4.47 -0.59 -4.67
N VAL A 62 -4.52 0.59 -4.06
CA VAL A 62 -4.92 1.85 -4.74
C VAL A 62 -4.04 2.13 -5.94
N ASN A 63 -2.70 1.90 -5.82
CA ASN A 63 -1.77 2.11 -6.92
C ASN A 63 -2.12 1.33 -8.18
N ALA A 64 -2.53 0.06 -8.03
CA ALA A 64 -2.94 -0.75 -9.18
C ALA A 64 -4.24 -0.22 -9.82
N VAL A 65 -5.20 0.25 -9.01
CA VAL A 65 -6.41 0.90 -9.52
C VAL A 65 -6.04 2.15 -10.31
N ASP A 66 -5.27 3.06 -9.72
CA ASP A 66 -4.92 4.33 -10.35
C ASP A 66 -4.21 4.11 -11.70
N ILE A 67 -3.18 3.25 -11.72
CA ILE A 67 -2.38 2.98 -12.92
C ILE A 67 -3.21 2.31 -14.02
N VAL A 68 -4.04 1.34 -13.67
CA VAL A 68 -4.89 0.65 -14.65
C VAL A 68 -5.94 1.59 -15.22
N PHE A 69 -6.61 2.37 -14.37
CA PHE A 69 -7.69 3.25 -14.82
C PHE A 69 -7.19 4.55 -15.47
N GLU A 70 -5.96 4.97 -15.27
CA GLU A 70 -5.39 6.11 -16.00
C GLU A 70 -5.44 5.91 -17.51
N ASN A 71 -5.22 4.68 -17.99
CA ASN A 71 -5.14 4.37 -19.42
C ASN A 71 -6.28 3.51 -19.96
N TYR A 72 -6.98 2.75 -19.11
CA TYR A 72 -7.92 1.72 -19.55
C TYR A 72 -9.32 1.84 -18.96
N ALA A 73 -9.68 2.96 -18.34
CA ALA A 73 -10.97 3.17 -17.66
C ALA A 73 -12.17 2.78 -18.54
N SER A 74 -12.20 3.24 -19.80
CA SER A 74 -13.32 2.96 -20.71
C SER A 74 -13.52 1.48 -20.99
N ALA A 75 -12.44 0.70 -21.13
CA ALA A 75 -12.55 -0.73 -21.37
C ALA A 75 -13.17 -1.46 -20.17
N PHE A 76 -12.72 -1.13 -18.95
CA PHE A 76 -13.28 -1.72 -17.73
C PHE A 76 -14.74 -1.32 -17.52
N LEU A 77 -15.12 -0.06 -17.74
CA LEU A 77 -16.49 0.43 -17.59
C LEU A 77 -17.48 -0.21 -18.57
N GLN A 78 -17.04 -0.60 -19.79
CA GLN A 78 -17.85 -1.31 -20.75
C GLN A 78 -18.20 -2.74 -20.31
N GLU A 79 -17.31 -3.40 -19.57
CA GLU A 79 -17.47 -4.79 -19.13
C GLU A 79 -18.13 -4.94 -17.74
N VAL A 80 -18.34 -3.84 -17.01
CA VAL A 80 -18.96 -3.86 -15.64
C VAL A 80 -20.20 -4.74 -15.52
N PRO A 81 -21.12 -4.83 -16.51
CA PRO A 81 -22.31 -5.68 -16.34
C PRO A 81 -22.02 -7.19 -16.25
N ALA A 82 -20.87 -7.65 -16.74
CA ALA A 82 -20.52 -9.07 -16.79
C ALA A 82 -19.32 -9.45 -15.92
N LEU A 83 -18.43 -8.49 -15.66
CA LEU A 83 -17.17 -8.67 -14.94
C LEU A 83 -17.33 -8.26 -13.47
N LYS A 84 -16.93 -9.12 -12.57
CA LYS A 84 -16.97 -8.85 -11.13
C LYS A 84 -15.67 -8.23 -10.63
N PHE A 85 -15.80 -7.34 -9.64
CA PHE A 85 -14.66 -6.63 -9.05
C PHE A 85 -14.56 -6.90 -7.55
N ALA A 86 -13.34 -7.15 -7.08
CA ALA A 86 -13.07 -7.21 -5.66
C ALA A 86 -11.91 -6.29 -5.27
N ALA A 87 -12.00 -5.69 -4.10
CA ALA A 87 -10.97 -4.85 -3.51
C ALA A 87 -10.54 -5.44 -2.17
N ILE A 88 -9.23 -5.47 -1.88
CA ILE A 88 -8.72 -6.05 -0.64
C ILE A 88 -9.10 -5.25 0.62
N GLY A 89 -9.49 -4.01 0.47
CA GLY A 89 -9.84 -3.15 1.60
C GLY A 89 -10.51 -1.85 1.18
N PRO A 90 -11.00 -1.04 2.15
CA PRO A 90 -11.86 0.11 1.91
C PRO A 90 -11.20 1.18 1.03
N LYS A 91 -9.92 1.47 1.20
CA LYS A 91 -9.22 2.46 0.36
C LYS A 91 -9.13 2.06 -1.11
N THR A 92 -8.94 0.76 -1.38
CA THR A 92 -8.95 0.24 -2.76
C THR A 92 -10.37 0.25 -3.32
N ALA A 93 -11.37 -0.04 -2.49
CA ALA A 93 -12.78 0.07 -2.87
C ALA A 93 -13.18 1.52 -3.18
N GLU A 94 -12.81 2.49 -2.34
CA GLU A 94 -13.01 3.92 -2.58
C GLU A 94 -12.37 4.37 -3.91
N ALA A 95 -11.15 3.89 -4.21
CA ALA A 95 -10.47 4.21 -5.46
C ALA A 95 -11.22 3.66 -6.69
N LEU A 96 -11.76 2.44 -6.61
CA LEU A 96 -12.62 1.86 -7.66
C LEU A 96 -13.92 2.65 -7.83
N GLN A 97 -14.60 3.00 -6.72
CA GLN A 97 -15.83 3.78 -6.73
C GLN A 97 -15.62 5.16 -7.35
N ALA A 98 -14.52 5.83 -7.04
CA ALA A 98 -14.14 7.10 -7.66
C ALA A 98 -13.94 7.00 -9.19
N ARG A 99 -13.71 5.79 -9.72
CA ARG A 99 -13.59 5.48 -11.15
C ARG A 99 -14.89 4.92 -11.76
N GLY A 100 -16.00 4.93 -11.00
CA GLY A 100 -17.32 4.48 -11.43
C GLY A 100 -17.56 2.98 -11.32
N ILE A 101 -16.72 2.24 -10.61
CA ILE A 101 -16.89 0.80 -10.37
C ILE A 101 -17.16 0.53 -8.90
N ALA A 102 -18.35 0.04 -8.57
CA ALA A 102 -18.64 -0.49 -7.26
C ALA A 102 -18.07 -1.92 -7.17
N PRO A 103 -17.16 -2.22 -6.22
CA PRO A 103 -16.69 -3.60 -6.05
C PRO A 103 -17.81 -4.49 -5.55
N ASP A 104 -17.91 -5.71 -6.10
CA ASP A 104 -18.87 -6.74 -5.67
C ASP A 104 -18.50 -7.33 -4.32
N PHE A 105 -17.21 -7.26 -3.94
CA PHE A 105 -16.73 -7.77 -2.67
C PHE A 105 -15.54 -6.97 -2.10
N VAL A 106 -15.60 -6.73 -0.80
CA VAL A 106 -14.52 -6.18 0.04
C VAL A 106 -14.51 -6.99 1.34
N PRO A 107 -13.42 -7.66 1.72
CA PRO A 107 -13.37 -8.45 2.94
C PRO A 107 -13.32 -7.56 4.19
N ASP A 108 -13.75 -8.09 5.32
CA ASP A 108 -13.67 -7.42 6.64
C ASP A 108 -12.22 -7.35 7.15
N GLU A 109 -11.40 -8.36 6.82
CA GLU A 109 -9.97 -8.38 7.11
C GLU A 109 -9.19 -8.11 5.82
N TYR A 110 -8.28 -7.14 5.86
CA TYR A 110 -7.56 -6.63 4.68
C TYR A 110 -6.31 -7.45 4.36
N ILE A 111 -6.44 -8.77 4.41
CA ILE A 111 -5.40 -9.73 4.02
C ILE A 111 -5.84 -10.49 2.76
N ALA A 112 -4.85 -10.95 2.00
CA ALA A 112 -5.10 -11.56 0.69
C ALA A 112 -6.02 -12.77 0.75
N GLU A 113 -5.90 -13.58 1.79
CA GLU A 113 -6.64 -14.82 2.02
C GLU A 113 -8.12 -14.57 2.32
N SER A 114 -8.45 -13.45 2.97
CA SER A 114 -9.83 -13.10 3.33
C SER A 114 -10.69 -12.69 2.13
N ILE A 115 -10.09 -12.50 0.95
CA ILE A 115 -10.84 -12.16 -0.26
C ILE A 115 -11.51 -13.37 -0.91
N LEU A 116 -10.95 -14.59 -0.74
CA LEU A 116 -11.45 -15.79 -1.41
C LEU A 116 -12.91 -16.13 -1.11
N PRO A 117 -13.40 -16.09 0.15
CA PRO A 117 -14.79 -16.45 0.45
C PRO A 117 -15.81 -15.63 -0.36
N GLY A 118 -15.50 -14.36 -0.66
CA GLY A 118 -16.38 -13.49 -1.43
C GLY A 118 -16.34 -13.70 -2.93
N LEU A 119 -15.33 -14.41 -3.44
CA LEU A 119 -15.24 -14.71 -4.87
C LEU A 119 -16.14 -15.89 -5.28
N GLY A 120 -16.65 -16.67 -4.31
CA GLY A 120 -17.54 -17.80 -4.55
C GLY A 120 -16.82 -19.03 -5.12
N ASP A 121 -17.51 -19.82 -5.95
CA ASP A 121 -16.91 -20.99 -6.60
C ASP A 121 -15.96 -20.57 -7.72
N LEU A 122 -14.66 -20.80 -7.49
CA LEU A 122 -13.58 -20.41 -8.40
C LEU A 122 -13.22 -21.48 -9.43
N ARG A 123 -13.79 -22.68 -9.40
CA ARG A 123 -13.44 -23.77 -10.33
C ARG A 123 -13.59 -23.36 -11.79
N GLY A 124 -12.46 -23.32 -12.50
CA GLY A 124 -12.38 -22.91 -13.90
C GLY A 124 -12.57 -21.40 -14.15
N LYS A 125 -12.63 -20.59 -13.08
CA LYS A 125 -12.83 -19.13 -13.18
C LYS A 125 -11.50 -18.41 -13.41
N TRP A 126 -11.50 -17.48 -14.36
CA TRP A 126 -10.37 -16.61 -14.64
C TRP A 126 -10.38 -15.37 -13.74
N VAL A 127 -9.30 -15.17 -13.02
CA VAL A 127 -9.15 -14.06 -12.08
C VAL A 127 -7.96 -13.19 -12.48
N LEU A 128 -8.23 -11.98 -12.94
CA LEU A 128 -7.20 -10.98 -13.27
C LEU A 128 -6.71 -10.29 -11.99
N LEU A 129 -5.41 -10.26 -11.80
CA LEU A 129 -4.72 -9.69 -10.64
C LEU A 129 -3.72 -8.60 -11.08
N PRO A 130 -4.16 -7.36 -11.34
CA PRO A 130 -3.25 -6.25 -11.55
C PRO A 130 -2.58 -5.88 -10.21
N ARG A 131 -1.25 -5.93 -10.13
CA ARG A 131 -0.54 -5.79 -8.86
C ARG A 131 0.90 -5.31 -9.01
N ALA A 132 1.60 -5.09 -7.89
CA ALA A 132 3.04 -4.81 -7.90
C ALA A 132 3.84 -5.95 -8.52
N GLU A 133 4.98 -5.64 -9.15
CA GLU A 133 5.93 -6.65 -9.65
C GLU A 133 6.39 -7.59 -8.52
N ILE A 134 6.70 -7.01 -7.35
CA ILE A 134 7.03 -7.76 -6.13
C ILE A 134 5.79 -7.82 -5.23
N ALA A 135 4.90 -8.77 -5.51
CA ALA A 135 3.73 -9.02 -4.69
C ALA A 135 3.77 -10.43 -4.09
N ARG A 136 3.17 -10.61 -2.90
CA ARG A 136 3.13 -11.91 -2.24
C ARG A 136 2.36 -12.92 -3.10
N LYS A 137 2.83 -14.16 -3.13
CA LYS A 137 2.21 -15.22 -3.93
C LYS A 137 0.98 -15.86 -3.27
N ALA A 138 0.72 -15.57 -2.00
CA ALA A 138 -0.38 -16.18 -1.24
C ALA A 138 -1.75 -16.10 -1.95
N LEU A 139 -2.12 -14.92 -2.49
CA LEU A 139 -3.41 -14.78 -3.17
C LEU A 139 -3.53 -15.60 -4.47
N PRO A 140 -2.59 -15.52 -5.44
CA PRO A 140 -2.69 -16.35 -6.63
C PRO A 140 -2.58 -17.85 -6.31
N GLU A 141 -1.78 -18.27 -5.35
CA GLU A 141 -1.70 -19.65 -4.89
C GLU A 141 -3.04 -20.12 -4.32
N ALA A 142 -3.66 -19.34 -3.44
CA ALA A 142 -4.95 -19.67 -2.86
C ALA A 142 -6.08 -19.70 -3.91
N ILE A 143 -6.08 -18.82 -4.91
CA ILE A 143 -7.02 -18.88 -6.05
C ILE A 143 -6.82 -20.19 -6.83
N PHE A 144 -5.56 -20.55 -7.10
CA PHE A 144 -5.23 -21.78 -7.82
C PHE A 144 -5.67 -23.03 -7.03
N GLU A 145 -5.40 -23.09 -5.74
CA GLU A 145 -5.85 -24.17 -4.85
C GLU A 145 -7.37 -24.32 -4.78
N ALA A 146 -8.10 -23.19 -4.90
CA ALA A 146 -9.56 -23.18 -5.02
C ALA A 146 -10.08 -23.59 -6.41
N GLY A 147 -9.18 -23.97 -7.35
CA GLY A 147 -9.52 -24.39 -8.72
C GLY A 147 -9.70 -23.25 -9.70
N GLY A 148 -9.37 -22.01 -9.33
CA GLY A 148 -9.38 -20.85 -10.19
C GLY A 148 -8.12 -20.74 -11.05
N ILE A 149 -8.14 -19.84 -12.00
CA ILE A 149 -7.03 -19.57 -12.94
C ILE A 149 -6.57 -18.13 -12.68
N PRO A 150 -5.58 -17.91 -11.78
CA PRO A 150 -5.06 -16.57 -11.53
C PRO A 150 -4.21 -16.09 -12.71
N HIS A 151 -4.47 -14.88 -13.17
CA HIS A 151 -3.65 -14.19 -14.15
C HIS A 151 -3.05 -12.93 -13.53
N GLU A 152 -1.84 -13.08 -13.00
CA GLU A 152 -1.10 -11.98 -12.40
C GLU A 152 -0.47 -11.10 -13.48
N ILE A 153 -0.70 -9.79 -13.37
CA ILE A 153 -0.03 -8.80 -14.23
C ILE A 153 0.61 -7.74 -13.34
N ALA A 154 1.93 -7.65 -13.41
CA ALA A 154 2.64 -6.55 -12.79
C ALA A 154 2.27 -5.25 -13.53
N VAL A 155 1.74 -4.26 -12.81
CA VAL A 155 1.36 -2.97 -13.37
C VAL A 155 2.25 -1.83 -12.86
N TYR A 156 2.99 -2.05 -11.77
CA TYR A 156 3.97 -1.11 -11.24
C TYR A 156 5.11 -1.81 -10.52
N LYS A 157 6.20 -1.07 -10.35
CA LYS A 157 7.34 -1.39 -9.50
C LYS A 157 7.34 -0.52 -8.27
N THR A 158 7.78 -1.06 -7.15
CA THR A 158 8.14 -0.30 -5.96
C THR A 158 9.65 -0.18 -5.93
N LEU A 159 10.16 1.01 -6.14
CA LEU A 159 11.60 1.30 -6.18
C LEU A 159 12.01 2.14 -4.97
N PRO A 160 13.29 2.14 -4.58
CA PRO A 160 13.81 3.14 -3.66
C PRO A 160 13.57 4.54 -4.24
N ALA A 161 13.03 5.44 -3.42
CA ALA A 161 12.84 6.83 -3.83
C ALA A 161 14.19 7.55 -3.98
N GLN A 162 14.19 8.66 -4.72
CA GLN A 162 15.30 9.60 -4.70
C GLN A 162 15.43 10.19 -3.28
N LEU A 163 16.68 10.39 -2.84
CA LEU A 163 16.96 10.87 -1.50
C LEU A 163 16.43 12.29 -1.30
N ASP A 164 15.51 12.45 -0.36
CA ASP A 164 15.03 13.75 0.10
C ASP A 164 16.02 14.30 1.14
N LEU A 165 16.76 15.37 0.79
CA LEU A 165 17.81 15.92 1.65
C LEU A 165 17.24 16.63 2.89
N GLU A 166 16.05 17.24 2.79
CA GLU A 166 15.40 17.89 3.95
C GLU A 166 14.93 16.84 4.95
N GLY A 167 14.29 15.78 4.46
CA GLY A 167 13.89 14.64 5.27
C GLY A 167 15.08 13.93 5.92
N LEU A 168 16.20 13.78 5.18
CA LEU A 168 17.42 13.22 5.74
C LEU A 168 17.98 14.11 6.86
N ALA A 169 18.06 15.43 6.64
CA ALA A 169 18.53 16.36 7.65
C ALA A 169 17.65 16.34 8.92
N ALA A 170 16.33 16.22 8.73
CA ALA A 170 15.40 16.06 9.84
C ALA A 170 15.64 14.75 10.60
N LEU A 171 15.84 13.63 9.91
CA LEU A 171 16.14 12.34 10.51
C LEU A 171 17.47 12.39 11.29
N GLN A 172 18.50 13.04 10.73
CA GLN A 172 19.80 13.24 11.38
C GLN A 172 19.74 14.14 12.62
N SER A 173 18.85 15.13 12.63
CA SER A 173 18.66 16.03 13.78
C SER A 173 17.71 15.46 14.84
N GLY A 174 17.09 14.31 14.58
CA GLY A 174 16.10 13.65 15.41
C GLY A 174 14.66 14.07 15.07
N VAL A 175 13.77 13.10 15.01
CA VAL A 175 12.32 13.26 14.85
C VAL A 175 11.59 12.51 15.96
N ASP A 176 10.36 12.91 16.28
CA ASP A 176 9.61 12.27 17.37
C ASP A 176 8.93 10.97 16.95
N VAL A 177 8.47 10.92 15.69
CA VAL A 177 7.71 9.77 15.16
C VAL A 177 8.15 9.50 13.73
N ILE A 178 8.24 8.23 13.36
CA ILE A 178 8.41 7.75 11.99
C ILE A 178 7.20 6.89 11.63
N THR A 179 6.52 7.24 10.54
CA THR A 179 5.33 6.51 10.08
C THR A 179 5.70 5.46 9.03
N LEU A 180 5.27 4.21 9.24
CA LEU A 180 5.54 3.06 8.38
C LEU A 180 4.22 2.50 7.83
N THR A 181 4.02 2.58 6.52
CA THR A 181 2.74 2.23 5.88
C THR A 181 2.78 0.93 5.06
N SER A 182 3.92 0.24 5.04
CA SER A 182 4.09 -1.06 4.39
C SER A 182 5.43 -1.69 4.76
N SER A 183 5.60 -3.00 4.54
CA SER A 183 6.89 -3.68 4.70
C SER A 183 7.98 -3.06 3.81
N SER A 184 7.64 -2.60 2.60
CA SER A 184 8.60 -1.94 1.71
C SER A 184 9.09 -0.60 2.27
N THR A 185 8.25 0.17 2.98
CA THR A 185 8.71 1.40 3.64
C THR A 185 9.67 1.09 4.80
N VAL A 186 9.46 -0.02 5.52
CA VAL A 186 10.38 -0.48 6.58
C VAL A 186 11.76 -0.81 5.99
N HIS A 187 11.81 -1.74 5.05
CA HIS A 187 13.08 -2.19 4.45
C HIS A 187 13.86 -1.03 3.81
N ASN A 188 13.17 -0.16 3.07
CA ASN A 188 13.83 0.97 2.42
C ASN A 188 14.28 2.04 3.42
N LEU A 189 13.55 2.31 4.50
CA LEU A 189 14.01 3.19 5.57
C LEU A 189 15.34 2.69 6.16
N VAL A 190 15.42 1.40 6.50
CA VAL A 190 16.65 0.77 7.03
C VAL A 190 17.80 0.90 6.03
N ILE A 191 17.56 0.64 4.75
CA ILE A 191 18.58 0.76 3.69
C ILE A 191 19.06 2.22 3.57
N VAL A 192 18.13 3.18 3.51
CA VAL A 192 18.46 4.59 3.35
C VAL A 192 19.19 5.12 4.57
N ALA A 193 18.77 4.78 5.79
CA ALA A 193 19.47 5.15 7.02
C ALA A 193 20.92 4.66 7.03
N LYS A 194 21.14 3.35 6.80
CA LYS A 194 22.48 2.74 6.75
C LYS A 194 23.37 3.38 5.67
N ARG A 195 22.84 3.63 4.47
CA ARG A 195 23.59 4.27 3.36
C ARG A 195 24.04 5.70 3.69
N ASN A 196 23.32 6.38 4.60
CA ASN A 196 23.63 7.74 5.01
C ASN A 196 24.32 7.80 6.39
N GLY A 197 24.91 6.70 6.85
CA GLY A 197 25.71 6.65 8.07
C GLY A 197 24.90 6.68 9.36
N LEU A 198 23.60 6.41 9.30
CA LEU A 198 22.73 6.29 10.46
C LEU A 198 22.54 4.82 10.83
N ASP A 199 22.55 4.53 12.12
CA ASP A 199 22.12 3.22 12.62
C ASP A 199 20.58 3.24 12.77
N PRO A 200 19.83 2.45 11.97
CA PRO A 200 18.38 2.42 12.08
C PRO A 200 17.86 1.92 13.43
N LEU A 201 18.70 1.23 14.22
CA LEU A 201 18.36 0.73 15.55
C LEU A 201 18.64 1.76 16.65
N SER A 202 19.30 2.86 16.33
CA SER A 202 19.69 3.93 17.26
C SER A 202 19.62 5.29 16.56
N LEU A 203 18.43 5.60 16.01
CA LEU A 203 18.21 6.88 15.32
C LEU A 203 18.21 8.06 16.31
N PRO A 204 18.71 9.24 15.90
CA PRO A 204 18.65 10.44 16.71
C PRO A 204 17.22 10.79 17.15
N GLY A 205 17.05 11.11 18.43
CA GLY A 205 15.76 11.44 19.02
C GLY A 205 14.95 10.23 19.52
N ASP A 206 15.44 9.00 19.34
CA ASP A 206 14.77 7.76 19.75
C ASP A 206 13.29 7.72 19.28
N PRO A 207 13.05 7.83 17.96
CA PRO A 207 11.71 8.03 17.44
C PRO A 207 10.79 6.83 17.72
N LEU A 208 9.51 7.12 17.94
CA LEU A 208 8.50 6.08 17.89
C LEU A 208 8.22 5.68 16.44
N PHE A 209 8.21 4.39 16.15
CA PHE A 209 7.77 3.85 14.87
C PHE A 209 6.28 3.51 14.92
N VAL A 210 5.47 4.22 14.14
CA VAL A 210 4.04 3.98 14.03
C VAL A 210 3.77 3.16 12.77
N CYS A 211 3.38 1.90 12.96
CA CYS A 211 3.05 0.97 11.88
C CYS A 211 1.55 1.05 11.55
N ILE A 212 1.22 1.05 10.26
CA ILE A 212 -0.18 1.08 9.82
C ILE A 212 -0.94 -0.19 10.17
N GLY A 213 -0.27 -1.34 10.31
CA GLY A 213 -0.89 -2.62 10.57
C GLY A 213 0.11 -3.70 10.98
N PRO A 214 -0.36 -4.90 11.37
CA PRO A 214 0.47 -5.96 11.95
C PRO A 214 1.54 -6.50 11.00
N ILE A 215 1.27 -6.55 9.70
CA ILE A 215 2.25 -6.99 8.71
C ILE A 215 3.44 -6.03 8.61
N THR A 216 3.18 -4.72 8.73
CA THR A 216 4.23 -3.69 8.75
C THR A 216 5.01 -3.75 10.06
N GLU A 217 4.33 -3.97 11.19
CA GLU A 217 4.98 -4.16 12.49
C GLU A 217 5.89 -5.38 12.48
N GLN A 218 5.42 -6.52 11.94
CA GLN A 218 6.24 -7.72 11.82
C GLN A 218 7.51 -7.45 11.01
N ALA A 219 7.42 -6.80 9.85
CA ALA A 219 8.57 -6.42 9.05
C ALA A 219 9.54 -5.50 9.82
N ALA A 220 9.01 -4.57 10.63
CA ALA A 220 9.83 -3.69 11.46
C ALA A 220 10.58 -4.46 12.56
N ARG A 221 9.94 -5.44 13.20
CA ARG A 221 10.57 -6.34 14.19
C ARG A 221 11.64 -7.23 13.56
N GLU A 222 11.40 -7.74 12.35
CA GLU A 222 12.36 -8.54 11.59
C GLU A 222 13.64 -7.74 11.23
N GLU A 223 13.49 -6.43 10.98
CA GLU A 223 14.63 -5.52 10.81
C GLU A 223 15.29 -5.08 12.14
N GLY A 224 14.76 -5.54 13.27
CA GLY A 224 15.28 -5.24 14.61
C GLY A 224 14.84 -3.90 15.18
N LEU A 225 13.89 -3.20 14.54
CA LEU A 225 13.37 -1.95 15.07
C LEU A 225 12.64 -2.19 16.40
N VAL A 226 12.84 -1.29 17.33
CA VAL A 226 12.18 -1.27 18.64
C VAL A 226 11.32 0.00 18.76
N ASN A 227 10.67 0.23 19.89
CA ASN A 227 9.79 1.38 20.10
C ASN A 227 8.66 1.46 19.03
N LEU A 228 7.97 0.31 18.83
CA LEU A 228 6.95 0.12 17.82
C LEU A 228 5.55 0.26 18.42
N VAL A 229 4.64 0.86 17.67
CA VAL A 229 3.21 0.83 17.95
C VAL A 229 2.44 0.63 16.64
N THR A 230 1.35 -0.12 16.70
CA THR A 230 0.51 -0.39 15.52
C THR A 230 -0.84 0.30 15.65
N ALA A 231 -1.30 0.90 14.56
CA ALA A 231 -2.63 1.49 14.47
C ALA A 231 -3.71 0.40 14.66
N LYS A 232 -4.78 0.74 15.39
CA LYS A 232 -5.92 -0.18 15.57
C LYS A 232 -6.74 -0.30 14.29
N GLU A 233 -6.92 0.81 13.60
CA GLU A 233 -7.49 0.85 12.26
C GLU A 233 -6.32 0.99 11.27
N TYR A 234 -6.27 0.13 10.26
CA TYR A 234 -5.16 0.05 9.29
C TYR A 234 -5.22 1.17 8.25
N THR A 235 -5.36 2.39 8.75
CA THR A 235 -5.49 3.63 7.98
C THR A 235 -4.53 4.70 8.50
N THR A 236 -4.28 5.73 7.68
CA THR A 236 -3.53 6.91 8.12
C THR A 236 -4.24 7.65 9.27
N GLN A 237 -5.57 7.61 9.31
CA GLN A 237 -6.35 8.17 10.41
C GLN A 237 -6.10 7.41 11.72
N GLY A 238 -6.10 6.06 11.67
CA GLY A 238 -5.76 5.24 12.83
C GLY A 238 -4.34 5.48 13.34
N MET A 239 -3.38 5.76 12.45
CA MET A 239 -2.02 6.16 12.84
C MET A 239 -2.03 7.49 13.60
N ILE A 240 -2.78 8.50 13.14
CA ILE A 240 -2.90 9.80 13.82
C ILE A 240 -3.51 9.65 15.22
N GLU A 241 -4.50 8.78 15.38
CA GLU A 241 -5.12 8.51 16.68
C GLU A 241 -4.12 7.93 17.69
N VAL A 242 -3.24 7.05 17.23
CA VAL A 242 -2.16 6.50 18.05
C VAL A 242 -1.18 7.60 18.45
N ILE A 243 -0.74 8.43 17.49
CA ILE A 243 0.21 9.53 17.75
C ILE A 243 -0.38 10.54 18.77
N ARG A 244 -1.67 10.90 18.64
CA ARG A 244 -2.38 11.80 19.59
C ARG A 244 -2.44 11.26 21.03
N LYS A 245 -2.67 9.96 21.20
CA LYS A 245 -2.76 9.34 22.53
C LYS A 245 -1.46 9.44 23.33
N MET A 246 -0.33 9.57 22.64
CA MET A 246 0.99 9.70 23.27
C MET A 246 1.27 11.12 23.79
N GLU A 247 0.48 12.11 23.45
CA GLU A 247 0.59 13.47 24.00
C GLU A 247 -0.08 13.58 25.38
N VAL A 248 -0.94 12.61 25.72
CA VAL A 248 -1.76 12.63 26.94
C VAL A 248 -1.13 11.78 28.07
N SER A 249 -0.03 11.06 27.77
CA SER A 249 0.69 10.20 28.72
C SER A 249 2.03 10.82 29.12
#